data_98c5744b81fca5f7532815f0f7376788
#
_entry.id   98c5744b81fca5f7532815f0f7376788
#
_cell.length_a   1.000
_cell.length_b   1.000
_cell.length_c   1.000
_cell.angle_alpha   90.00
_cell.angle_beta   90.00
_cell.angle_gamma   90.00
#
_symmetry.space_group_name_H-M   'P 1'
#
loop_
_entity.id
_entity.type
_entity.pdbx_description
1 polymer ?
#
loop_
_entity_poly.entity_id
_entity_poly.type
_entity_poly.pdbx_seq_one_letter_code
_entity_poly.pdbx_strand_id
1 'polypeptide(L)'
;MLVKFEEGNFKLKEGEFENAKHIFFELLDIDPNKQEFIAGYYISSYWDNRIEIILSTREGKDRGNLLVDMFNQFVQEITKRNFPKNETYESLTYCILSEA
;
A
#
# COMPACT_ATOMS: atom_id res chain seq x y z
N MET A 1 2.09 5.63 -19.35
CA MET A 1 2.26 4.55 -18.36
C MET A 1 3.02 4.98 -17.12
N LEU A 2 4.18 5.61 -17.27
CA LEU A 2 4.95 6.10 -16.14
C LEU A 2 4.19 7.11 -15.28
N VAL A 3 3.48 8.05 -15.93
CA VAL A 3 2.69 9.06 -15.22
C VAL A 3 1.61 8.41 -14.37
N LYS A 4 0.95 7.38 -14.90
CA LYS A 4 -0.11 6.68 -14.19
C LYS A 4 0.45 5.88 -13.01
N PHE A 5 1.61 5.27 -13.17
CA PHE A 5 2.29 4.55 -12.10
C PHE A 5 2.67 5.51 -10.96
N GLU A 6 3.22 6.65 -11.31
CA GLU A 6 3.57 7.69 -10.34
C GLU A 6 2.31 8.22 -9.62
N GLU A 7 1.21 8.38 -10.33
CA GLU A 7 -0.06 8.79 -9.75
C GLU A 7 -0.54 7.77 -8.72
N GLY A 8 -0.45 6.48 -9.03
CA GLY A 8 -0.78 5.42 -8.08
C GLY A 8 0.07 5.48 -6.82
N ASN A 9 1.38 5.68 -6.98
CA ASN A 9 2.29 5.83 -5.86
C ASN A 9 1.96 7.06 -5.01
N PHE A 10 1.60 8.16 -5.66
CA PHE A 10 1.20 9.38 -4.97
C PHE A 10 -0.08 9.14 -4.14
N LYS A 11 -1.04 8.44 -4.70
CA LYS A 11 -2.27 8.10 -3.97
C LYS A 11 -1.99 7.23 -2.74
N LEU A 12 -1.06 6.29 -2.84
CA LEU A 12 -0.62 5.51 -1.69
C LEU A 12 -0.01 6.38 -0.61
N LYS A 13 0.82 7.33 -1.01
CA LYS A 13 1.48 8.25 -0.09
C LYS A 13 0.46 9.12 0.66
N GLU A 14 -0.63 9.47 -0.02
CA GLU A 14 -1.72 10.26 0.57
C GLU A 14 -2.68 9.42 1.41
N GLY A 15 -2.53 8.11 1.40
CA GLY A 15 -3.43 7.22 2.13
C GLY A 15 -4.71 6.90 1.39
N GLU A 16 -4.81 7.24 0.12
CA GLU A 16 -5.99 6.97 -0.71
C GLU A 16 -5.88 5.60 -1.37
N PHE A 17 -6.00 4.55 -0.56
CA PHE A 17 -5.72 3.18 -0.99
C PHE A 17 -6.71 2.68 -2.04
N GLU A 18 -7.98 3.06 -1.94
CA GLU A 18 -8.99 2.66 -2.93
C GLU A 18 -8.65 3.26 -4.30
N ASN A 19 -8.30 4.53 -4.35
CA ASN A 19 -7.93 5.19 -5.60
C ASN A 19 -6.65 4.60 -6.18
N ALA A 20 -5.66 4.33 -5.34
CA ALA A 20 -4.41 3.69 -5.76
C ALA A 20 -4.70 2.30 -6.34
N LYS A 21 -5.56 1.53 -5.69
CA LYS A 21 -5.95 0.19 -6.15
C LYS A 21 -6.55 0.24 -7.55
N HIS A 22 -7.45 1.19 -7.81
CA HIS A 22 -8.04 1.37 -9.14
C HIS A 22 -6.98 1.69 -10.20
N ILE A 23 -6.04 2.56 -9.86
CA ILE A 23 -4.97 2.94 -10.80
C ILE A 23 -4.12 1.72 -11.15
N PHE A 24 -3.70 0.95 -10.15
CA PHE A 24 -2.90 -0.25 -10.37
C PHE A 24 -3.67 -1.33 -11.11
N PHE A 25 -4.97 -1.44 -10.85
CA PHE A 25 -5.83 -2.36 -11.59
C PHE A 25 -5.86 -2.03 -13.08
N GLU A 26 -5.99 -0.75 -13.42
CA GLU A 26 -5.95 -0.30 -14.82
C GLU A 26 -4.59 -0.58 -15.46
N LEU A 27 -3.50 -0.39 -14.72
CA LEU A 27 -2.16 -0.70 -15.21
C LEU A 27 -1.98 -2.19 -15.47
N LEU A 28 -2.55 -3.05 -14.62
CA LEU A 28 -2.54 -4.49 -14.82
C LEU A 28 -3.32 -4.92 -16.05
N ASP A 29 -4.36 -4.18 -16.41
CA ASP A 29 -5.11 -4.42 -17.64
C ASP A 29 -4.25 -4.19 -18.88
N ILE A 30 -3.33 -3.24 -18.79
CA ILE A 30 -2.40 -2.93 -19.89
C ILE A 30 -1.26 -3.95 -19.93
N ASP A 31 -0.66 -4.28 -18.77
CA ASP A 31 0.45 -5.21 -18.68
C ASP A 31 0.32 -6.09 -17.43
N PRO A 32 -0.43 -7.21 -17.54
CA PRO A 32 -0.71 -8.07 -16.37
C PRO A 32 0.49 -8.84 -15.83
N ASN A 33 1.60 -8.84 -16.56
CA ASN A 33 2.80 -9.59 -16.13
C ASN A 33 3.86 -8.70 -15.48
N LYS A 34 3.62 -7.40 -15.40
CA LYS A 34 4.61 -6.49 -14.82
C LYS A 34 4.58 -6.58 -13.29
N GLN A 35 5.69 -6.99 -12.71
CA GLN A 35 5.83 -7.19 -11.27
C GLN A 35 5.48 -5.94 -10.46
N GLU A 36 5.89 -4.78 -10.93
CA GLU A 36 5.66 -3.51 -10.26
C GLU A 36 4.16 -3.20 -10.13
N PHE A 37 3.39 -3.53 -11.17
CA PHE A 37 1.94 -3.31 -11.16
C PHE A 37 1.24 -4.34 -10.27
N ILE A 38 1.69 -5.59 -10.30
CA ILE A 38 1.17 -6.64 -9.43
C ILE A 38 1.40 -6.27 -7.96
N ALA A 39 2.62 -5.85 -7.64
CA ALA A 39 2.97 -5.44 -6.29
C ALA A 39 2.15 -4.22 -5.86
N GLY A 40 2.00 -3.24 -6.73
CA GLY A 40 1.21 -2.03 -6.44
C GLY A 40 -0.25 -2.37 -6.12
N TYR A 41 -0.85 -3.23 -6.93
CA TYR A 41 -2.23 -3.68 -6.68
C TYR A 41 -2.34 -4.45 -5.36
N TYR A 42 -1.40 -5.34 -5.10
CA TYR A 42 -1.39 -6.11 -3.85
C TYR A 42 -1.27 -5.18 -2.63
N ILE A 43 -0.33 -4.25 -2.67
CA ILE A 43 -0.10 -3.31 -1.58
C ILE A 43 -1.35 -2.46 -1.32
N SER A 44 -1.94 -1.92 -2.37
CA SER A 44 -3.12 -1.08 -2.26
C SER A 44 -4.31 -1.87 -1.70
N SER A 45 -4.53 -3.09 -2.20
CA SER A 45 -5.62 -3.95 -1.74
C SER A 45 -5.44 -4.36 -0.29
N TYR A 46 -4.21 -4.66 0.11
CA TYR A 46 -3.90 -5.08 1.47
C TYR A 46 -4.31 -3.99 2.47
N TRP A 47 -3.90 -2.76 2.21
CA TRP A 47 -4.16 -1.64 3.13
C TRP A 47 -5.57 -1.09 3.00
N ASP A 48 -6.16 -1.13 1.81
CA ASP A 48 -7.55 -0.72 1.61
C ASP A 48 -8.49 -1.53 2.50
N ASN A 49 -8.26 -2.83 2.60
CA ASN A 49 -9.07 -3.72 3.42
C ASN A 49 -8.86 -3.50 4.92
N ARG A 50 -7.73 -2.93 5.32
CA ARG A 50 -7.34 -2.78 6.73
C ARG A 50 -7.48 -1.37 7.27
N ILE A 51 -7.64 -0.38 6.41
CA ILE A 51 -7.69 1.01 6.85
C ILE A 51 -8.88 1.28 7.77
N GLU A 52 -10.02 0.64 7.53
CA GLU A 52 -11.21 0.79 8.37
C GLU A 52 -10.96 0.28 9.79
N ILE A 53 -10.22 -0.81 9.92
CA ILE A 53 -9.86 -1.37 11.23
C ILE A 53 -8.99 -0.35 11.98
N ILE A 54 -8.03 0.24 11.29
CA ILE A 54 -7.14 1.25 11.87
C ILE A 54 -7.94 2.47 12.31
N LEU A 55 -8.83 2.96 11.45
CA LEU A 55 -9.62 4.16 11.73
C LEU A 55 -10.63 3.94 12.84
N SER A 56 -11.13 2.71 13.02
CA SER A 56 -12.07 2.38 14.09
C SER A 56 -11.38 2.15 15.43
N THR A 57 -10.05 2.01 15.44
CA THR A 57 -9.28 1.86 16.67
C THR A 57 -9.07 3.22 17.32
N ARG A 58 -9.14 3.25 18.64
CA ARG A 58 -8.96 4.47 19.41
C ARG A 58 -7.62 5.13 19.11
N GLU A 59 -7.64 6.45 18.91
CA GLU A 59 -6.41 7.19 18.71
C GLU A 59 -5.48 7.08 19.91
N GLY A 60 -4.16 7.14 19.64
CA GLY A 60 -3.14 7.11 20.65
C GLY A 60 -2.31 5.85 20.58
N LYS A 61 -1.88 5.36 21.73
CA LYS A 61 -0.95 4.23 21.83
C LYS A 61 -1.46 2.96 21.18
N ASP A 62 -2.74 2.63 21.38
CA ASP A 62 -3.33 1.40 20.83
C ASP A 62 -3.35 1.43 19.31
N ARG A 63 -3.68 2.59 18.72
CA ARG A 63 -3.68 2.76 17.27
C ARG A 63 -2.27 2.67 16.71
N GLY A 64 -1.30 3.29 17.38
CA GLY A 64 0.09 3.23 16.99
C GLY A 64 0.63 1.80 17.02
N ASN A 65 0.33 1.05 18.07
CA ASN A 65 0.73 -0.34 18.19
C ASN A 65 0.11 -1.21 17.10
N LEU A 66 -1.17 -0.99 16.80
CA LEU A 66 -1.85 -1.71 15.73
C LEU A 66 -1.21 -1.45 14.37
N LEU A 67 -0.87 -0.19 14.08
CA LEU A 67 -0.20 0.18 12.84
C LEU A 67 1.16 -0.50 12.71
N VAL A 68 1.94 -0.52 13.79
CA VAL A 68 3.26 -1.16 13.79
C VAL A 68 3.13 -2.66 13.55
N ASP A 69 2.20 -3.32 14.23
CA ASP A 69 1.97 -4.76 14.07
C ASP A 69 1.52 -5.09 12.66
N MET A 70 0.58 -4.34 12.11
CA MET A 70 0.11 -4.53 10.74
C MET A 70 1.22 -4.30 9.73
N PHE A 71 2.03 -3.28 9.94
CA PHE A 71 3.15 -2.99 9.05
C PHE A 71 4.18 -4.12 9.07
N ASN A 72 4.49 -4.65 10.24
CA ASN A 72 5.43 -5.78 10.35
C ASN A 72 4.91 -7.01 9.62
N GLN A 73 3.62 -7.32 9.75
CA GLN A 73 3.00 -8.42 9.03
C GLN A 73 3.05 -8.19 7.52
N PHE A 74 2.79 -6.96 7.11
CA PHE A 74 2.86 -6.56 5.70
C PHE A 74 4.26 -6.77 5.13
N VAL A 75 5.29 -6.34 5.84
CA VAL A 75 6.69 -6.51 5.40
C VAL A 75 7.02 -8.00 5.24
N GLN A 76 6.57 -8.84 6.17
CA GLN A 76 6.77 -10.28 6.08
C GLN A 76 6.11 -10.86 4.84
N GLU A 77 4.89 -10.44 4.52
CA GLU A 77 4.17 -10.93 3.33
C GLU A 77 4.86 -10.47 2.05
N ILE A 78 5.31 -9.21 1.99
CA ILE A 78 6.04 -8.68 0.83
C ILE A 78 7.33 -9.47 0.61
N THR A 79 8.08 -9.74 1.67
CA THR A 79 9.32 -10.50 1.61
C THR A 79 9.06 -11.93 1.18
N LYS A 80 8.03 -12.56 1.74
CA LYS A 80 7.64 -13.94 1.42
C LYS A 80 7.25 -14.10 -0.05
N ARG A 81 6.55 -13.12 -0.60
CA ARG A 81 6.12 -13.12 -2.00
C ARG A 81 7.20 -12.62 -2.95
N ASN A 82 8.31 -12.16 -2.41
CA ASN A 82 9.44 -11.66 -3.19
C ASN A 82 9.06 -10.48 -4.09
N PHE A 83 8.18 -9.62 -3.62
CA PHE A 83 7.83 -8.40 -4.34
C PHE A 83 8.94 -7.38 -4.26
N PRO A 84 9.13 -6.53 -5.29
CA PRO A 84 10.16 -5.50 -5.25
C PRO A 84 9.83 -4.41 -4.24
N LYS A 85 10.85 -3.96 -3.51
CA LYS A 85 10.75 -2.83 -2.59
C LYS A 85 11.09 -1.55 -3.35
N ASN A 86 10.18 -1.17 -4.23
CA ASN A 86 10.37 -0.03 -5.14
C ASN A 86 9.71 1.24 -4.60
N GLU A 87 9.48 2.21 -5.49
CA GLU A 87 8.84 3.49 -5.12
C GLU A 87 7.45 3.30 -4.50
N THR A 88 6.71 2.31 -4.94
CA THR A 88 5.40 2.00 -4.40
C THR A 88 5.50 1.59 -2.93
N TYR A 89 6.46 0.72 -2.62
CA TYR A 89 6.73 0.31 -1.24
C TYR A 89 7.15 1.52 -0.39
N GLU A 90 8.01 2.37 -0.92
CA GLU A 90 8.47 3.56 -0.21
C GLU A 90 7.35 4.54 0.07
N SER A 91 6.47 4.74 -0.90
CA SER A 91 5.30 5.63 -0.75
C SER A 91 4.38 5.15 0.36
N LEU A 92 4.11 3.84 0.39
CA LEU A 92 3.28 3.25 1.44
C LEU A 92 3.96 3.37 2.81
N THR A 93 5.25 3.07 2.88
CA THR A 93 6.02 3.17 4.12
C THR A 93 5.94 4.59 4.68
N TYR A 94 6.11 5.59 3.83
CA TYR A 94 5.98 6.98 4.24
C TYR A 94 4.61 7.27 4.83
N CYS A 95 3.56 6.80 4.17
CA CYS A 95 2.18 7.01 4.63
C CYS A 95 1.96 6.38 6.03
N ILE A 96 2.36 5.13 6.20
CA ILE A 96 2.13 4.41 7.45
C ILE A 96 2.95 5.03 8.60
N LEU A 97 4.21 5.37 8.36
CA LEU A 97 5.04 5.99 9.38
C LEU A 97 4.55 7.38 9.76
N SER A 98 3.94 8.11 8.83
CA SER A 98 3.34 9.42 9.12
C SER A 98 2.13 9.30 10.05
N GLU A 99 1.38 8.20 9.94
CA GLU A 99 0.23 7.95 10.80
C GLU A 99 0.63 7.40 12.18
N ALA A 100 1.75 6.74 12.24
CA ALA A 100 2.26 6.20 13.49
C ALA A 100 2.87 7.27 14.36
#